data_de48b460bcf49995289dc4551f9e3378
#
_entry.id   de48b460bcf49995289dc4551f9e3378
#
_cell.length_a   1.000
_cell.length_b   1.000
_cell.length_c   1.000
_cell.angle_alpha   90.00
_cell.angle_beta   90.00
_cell.angle_gamma   90.00
#
_symmetry.space_group_name_H-M   'P 1'
#
loop_
_entity.id
_entity.type
_entity.pdbx_description
1 polymer ?
#
loop_
_entity_poly.entity_id
_entity_poly.type
_entity_poly.pdbx_seq_one_letter_code
_entity_poly.pdbx_strand_id
1 'polypeptide(L)'
;MEIVCLDLEGVLVPEIWIAFAEETGIPELKRTTRDEPDYDKLMKYRIGILKEHGLGLKEIQETIAKIDPIPGAKEFLDKLRAMTQVIIISDTFSQFAGPLMKKLGYPTIFCNSLEVADNGEITGFKICLLYTSPSPRDMRRS
;
A
#
# COMPACT_ATOMS: atom_id res chain seq x y z
N MET A 1 17.68 -5.72 -21.58
CA MET A 1 17.37 -5.79 -20.13
C MET A 1 15.85 -5.80 -19.96
N GLU A 2 15.35 -6.69 -19.14
CA GLU A 2 13.94 -6.77 -18.83
C GLU A 2 13.71 -6.31 -17.40
N ILE A 3 12.62 -5.60 -17.19
CA ILE A 3 12.18 -5.16 -15.88
C ILE A 3 10.78 -5.71 -15.66
N VAL A 4 10.59 -6.43 -14.56
CA VAL A 4 9.29 -6.96 -14.17
C VAL A 4 8.66 -6.01 -13.16
N CYS A 5 7.44 -5.58 -13.45
CA CYS A 5 6.66 -4.75 -12.53
C CYS A 5 5.62 -5.60 -11.84
N LEU A 6 5.63 -5.58 -10.51
CA LEU A 6 4.67 -6.33 -9.70
C LEU A 6 3.80 -5.38 -8.90
N ASP A 7 2.57 -5.79 -8.66
CA ASP A 7 1.73 -5.15 -7.66
C ASP A 7 2.14 -5.65 -6.28
N LEU A 8 1.77 -4.94 -5.24
CA LEU A 8 2.08 -5.31 -3.86
C LEU A 8 0.90 -6.04 -3.22
N GLU A 9 -0.22 -5.36 -3.10
CA GLU A 9 -1.40 -5.87 -2.40
C GLU A 9 -2.10 -6.94 -3.24
N GLY A 10 -2.39 -8.08 -2.61
CA GLY A 10 -3.01 -9.20 -3.29
C GLY A 10 -2.04 -10.07 -4.09
N VAL A 11 -0.78 -9.67 -4.21
CA VAL A 11 0.27 -10.41 -4.91
C VAL A 11 1.37 -10.85 -3.94
N LEU A 12 1.89 -9.91 -3.17
CA LEU A 12 2.98 -10.19 -2.21
C LEU A 12 2.50 -10.10 -0.77
N VAL A 13 1.53 -9.23 -0.49
CA VAL A 13 0.96 -9.05 0.85
C VAL A 13 -0.56 -8.99 0.73
N PRO A 14 -1.30 -9.25 1.82
CA PRO A 14 -2.75 -9.06 1.82
C PRO A 14 -3.13 -7.61 1.58
N GLU A 15 -4.37 -7.37 1.20
CA GLU A 15 -4.88 -6.01 1.06
C GLU A 15 -4.79 -5.29 2.42
N ILE A 16 -4.02 -4.22 2.46
CA ILE A 16 -3.63 -3.56 3.72
C ILE A 16 -4.82 -3.01 4.48
N TRP A 17 -5.72 -2.32 3.79
CA TRP A 17 -6.88 -1.72 4.47
C TRP A 17 -7.83 -2.78 5.04
N ILE A 18 -7.99 -3.89 4.35
CA ILE A 18 -8.83 -5.01 4.84
C ILE A 18 -8.19 -5.64 6.06
N ALA A 19 -6.89 -5.92 6.00
CA ALA A 19 -6.17 -6.48 7.15
C ALA A 19 -6.18 -5.51 8.34
N PHE A 20 -6.03 -4.23 8.07
CA PHE A 20 -6.09 -3.19 9.09
C PHE A 20 -7.48 -3.14 9.75
N ALA A 21 -8.53 -3.24 8.94
CA ALA A 21 -9.91 -3.26 9.45
C ALA A 21 -10.14 -4.45 10.38
N GLU A 22 -9.62 -5.60 10.02
CA GLU A 22 -9.75 -6.82 10.83
C GLU A 22 -8.98 -6.70 12.16
N GLU A 23 -7.76 -6.19 12.12
CA GLU A 23 -6.93 -6.03 13.31
C GLU A 23 -7.51 -4.99 14.27
N THR A 24 -8.10 -3.92 13.76
CA THR A 24 -8.64 -2.86 14.60
C THR A 24 -10.10 -3.06 14.97
N GLY A 25 -10.79 -3.98 14.30
CA GLY A 25 -12.22 -4.19 14.52
C GLY A 25 -13.09 -3.06 13.97
N ILE A 26 -12.61 -2.32 12.97
CA ILE A 26 -13.35 -1.22 12.35
C ILE A 26 -13.80 -1.65 10.95
N PRO A 27 -15.02 -2.19 10.80
CA PRO A 27 -15.46 -2.73 9.51
C PRO A 27 -15.58 -1.69 8.40
N GLU A 28 -15.78 -0.42 8.74
CA GLU A 28 -15.88 0.66 7.75
C GLU A 28 -14.61 0.80 6.93
N LEU A 29 -13.46 0.38 7.47
CA LEU A 29 -12.19 0.44 6.76
C LEU A 29 -12.02 -0.67 5.70
N LYS A 30 -12.95 -1.61 5.65
CA LYS A 30 -12.96 -2.64 4.58
C LYS A 30 -13.46 -2.11 3.24
N ARG A 31 -14.01 -0.91 3.22
CA ARG A 31 -14.48 -0.29 1.99
C ARG A 31 -13.32 -0.08 1.03
N THR A 32 -13.50 -0.53 -0.21
CA THR A 32 -12.45 -0.48 -1.23
C THR A 32 -12.93 0.26 -2.48
N THR A 33 -12.07 0.32 -3.50
CA THR A 33 -12.43 0.93 -4.78
C THR A 33 -13.56 0.18 -5.49
N ARG A 34 -13.84 -1.04 -5.09
CA ARG A 34 -15.01 -1.79 -5.60
C ARG A 34 -16.31 -1.18 -5.09
N ASP A 35 -16.29 -0.61 -3.88
CA ASP A 35 -17.45 0.02 -3.26
C ASP A 35 -17.56 1.50 -3.62
N GLU A 36 -16.42 2.19 -3.70
CA GLU A 36 -16.34 3.59 -4.08
C GLU A 36 -15.26 3.77 -5.13
N PRO A 37 -15.63 3.84 -6.42
CA PRO A 37 -14.65 3.96 -7.51
C PRO A 37 -13.84 5.26 -7.50
N ASP A 38 -14.37 6.32 -6.89
CA ASP A 38 -13.64 7.57 -6.77
C ASP A 38 -12.63 7.45 -5.63
N TYR A 39 -11.35 7.31 -5.99
CA TYR A 39 -10.28 7.11 -5.03
C TYR A 39 -10.16 8.25 -4.03
N ASP A 40 -10.36 9.48 -4.50
CA ASP A 40 -10.28 10.66 -3.66
C ASP A 40 -11.34 10.63 -2.55
N LYS A 41 -12.57 10.29 -2.93
CA LYS A 41 -13.66 10.14 -1.97
C LYS A 41 -13.39 9.00 -0.99
N LEU A 42 -12.87 7.89 -1.49
CA LEU A 42 -12.55 6.74 -0.65
C LEU A 42 -11.50 7.11 0.39
N MET A 43 -10.44 7.80 -0.01
CA MET A 43 -9.37 8.19 0.90
C MET A 43 -9.86 9.21 1.94
N LYS A 44 -10.67 10.15 1.54
CA LYS A 44 -11.26 11.10 2.49
C LYS A 44 -12.14 10.42 3.52
N TYR A 45 -12.90 9.41 3.08
CA TYR A 45 -13.71 8.59 3.98
C TYR A 45 -12.82 7.85 4.98
N ARG A 46 -11.77 7.18 4.49
CA ARG A 46 -10.85 6.43 5.34
C ARG A 46 -10.16 7.33 6.36
N ILE A 47 -9.67 8.48 5.93
CA ILE A 47 -9.01 9.44 6.81
C ILE A 47 -9.97 9.93 7.90
N GLY A 48 -11.23 10.18 7.54
CA GLY A 48 -12.26 10.56 8.51
C GLY A 48 -12.48 9.47 9.57
N ILE A 49 -12.53 8.21 9.15
CA ILE A 49 -12.70 7.08 10.09
C ILE A 49 -11.49 6.98 11.03
N LEU A 50 -10.29 7.13 10.51
CA LEU A 50 -9.08 7.11 11.34
C LEU A 50 -9.12 8.20 12.40
N LYS A 51 -9.54 9.40 11.99
CA LYS A 51 -9.63 10.53 12.90
C LYS A 51 -10.69 10.30 13.99
N GLU A 52 -11.85 9.76 13.63
CA GLU A 52 -12.91 9.44 14.59
C GLU A 52 -12.44 8.46 15.65
N HIS A 53 -11.58 7.52 15.29
CA HIS A 53 -11.08 6.49 16.20
C HIS A 53 -9.75 6.88 16.85
N GLY A 54 -9.25 8.08 16.61
CA GLY A 54 -7.99 8.54 17.20
C GLY A 54 -6.77 7.79 16.73
N LEU A 55 -6.80 7.23 15.51
CA LEU A 55 -5.72 6.44 14.97
C LEU A 55 -4.77 7.31 14.14
N GLY A 56 -3.53 7.42 14.61
CA GLY A 56 -2.48 8.11 13.89
C GLY A 56 -1.56 7.13 13.18
N LEU A 57 -0.52 7.68 12.55
CA LEU A 57 0.43 6.88 11.78
C LEU A 57 1.09 5.79 12.63
N LYS A 58 1.44 6.11 13.87
CA LYS A 58 2.11 5.15 14.77
C LYS A 58 1.27 3.88 14.97
N GLU A 59 -0.01 4.06 15.28
CA GLU A 59 -0.92 2.94 15.51
C GLU A 59 -1.13 2.12 14.25
N ILE A 60 -1.19 2.79 13.11
CA ILE A 60 -1.34 2.11 11.81
C ILE A 60 -0.10 1.30 11.50
N GLN A 61 1.08 1.87 11.69
CA GLN A 61 2.33 1.14 11.43
C GLN A 61 2.52 -0.04 12.36
N GLU A 62 2.13 0.09 13.63
CA GLU A 62 2.18 -1.02 14.58
C GLU A 62 1.26 -2.18 14.12
N THR A 63 0.10 -1.85 13.60
CA THR A 63 -0.83 -2.85 13.09
C THR A 63 -0.29 -3.50 11.82
N ILE A 64 0.23 -2.71 10.89
CA ILE A 64 0.79 -3.22 9.64
C ILE A 64 1.99 -4.13 9.91
N ALA A 65 2.78 -3.83 10.94
CA ALA A 65 3.91 -4.66 11.30
C ALA A 65 3.50 -6.09 11.68
N LYS A 66 2.25 -6.32 12.02
CA LYS A 66 1.71 -7.66 12.32
C LYS A 66 1.27 -8.42 11.07
N ILE A 67 1.17 -7.73 9.92
CA ILE A 67 0.77 -8.36 8.68
C ILE A 67 1.98 -9.05 8.07
N ASP A 68 1.81 -10.33 7.71
CA ASP A 68 2.86 -11.08 7.04
C ASP A 68 2.64 -11.15 5.54
N PRO A 69 3.72 -11.28 4.75
CA PRO A 69 3.58 -11.54 3.32
C PRO A 69 2.76 -12.80 3.07
N ILE A 70 2.14 -12.85 1.90
CA ILE A 70 1.41 -14.06 1.48
C ILE A 70 2.39 -15.24 1.46
N PRO A 71 2.00 -16.44 1.93
CA PRO A 71 2.90 -17.60 1.92
C PRO A 71 3.53 -17.83 0.56
N GLY A 72 4.86 -17.95 0.54
CA GLY A 72 5.63 -18.12 -0.68
C GLY A 72 6.01 -16.84 -1.40
N ALA A 73 5.48 -15.69 -0.98
CA ALA A 73 5.74 -14.41 -1.68
C ALA A 73 7.21 -14.00 -1.58
N LYS A 74 7.81 -14.14 -0.39
CA LYS A 74 9.21 -13.77 -0.19
C LYS A 74 10.14 -14.62 -1.07
N GLU A 75 9.94 -15.93 -1.09
CA GLU A 75 10.74 -16.83 -1.91
C GLU A 75 10.53 -16.55 -3.40
N PHE A 76 9.32 -16.32 -3.82
CA PHE A 76 9.01 -15.96 -5.20
C PHE A 76 9.75 -14.69 -5.60
N LEU A 77 9.66 -13.65 -4.75
CA LEU A 77 10.30 -12.38 -5.02
C LEU A 77 11.83 -12.52 -5.09
N ASP A 78 12.42 -13.27 -4.16
CA ASP A 78 13.86 -13.50 -4.15
C ASP A 78 14.34 -14.21 -5.41
N LYS A 79 13.62 -15.23 -5.85
CA LYS A 79 13.94 -15.95 -7.08
C LYS A 79 13.83 -15.05 -8.31
N LEU A 80 12.78 -14.25 -8.35
CA LEU A 80 12.58 -13.36 -9.49
C LEU A 80 13.67 -12.28 -9.54
N ARG A 81 14.05 -11.74 -8.39
CA ARG A 81 15.11 -10.73 -8.31
C ARG A 81 16.48 -11.29 -8.71
N ALA A 82 16.70 -12.58 -8.53
CA ALA A 82 17.93 -13.23 -8.96
C ALA A 82 18.00 -13.38 -10.49
N MET A 83 16.87 -13.36 -11.15
CA MET A 83 16.77 -13.58 -12.60
C MET A 83 16.68 -12.28 -13.39
N THR A 84 16.06 -11.23 -12.81
CA THR A 84 15.78 -10.01 -13.53
C THR A 84 15.64 -8.84 -12.54
N GLN A 85 15.48 -7.65 -13.08
CA GLN A 85 15.18 -6.47 -12.26
C GLN A 85 13.70 -6.44 -11.95
N VAL A 86 13.36 -6.22 -10.68
CA VAL A 86 11.98 -6.20 -10.22
C VAL A 86 11.67 -4.85 -9.58
N ILE A 87 10.55 -4.26 -9.97
CA ILE A 87 10.03 -3.03 -9.40
C ILE A 87 8.61 -3.31 -8.94
N ILE A 88 8.29 -2.88 -7.72
CA ILE A 88 6.92 -2.93 -7.23
C ILE A 88 6.28 -1.58 -7.51
N ILE A 89 5.10 -1.59 -8.12
CA ILE A 89 4.32 -0.38 -8.36
C ILE A 89 2.98 -0.59 -7.66
N SER A 90 2.68 0.28 -6.71
CA SER A 90 1.52 0.12 -5.86
C SER A 90 0.86 1.46 -5.58
N ASP A 91 -0.46 1.44 -5.38
CA ASP A 91 -1.21 2.62 -4.95
C ASP A 91 -1.24 2.74 -3.42
N THR A 92 -0.50 1.92 -2.71
CA THR A 92 -0.32 2.05 -1.26
C THR A 92 0.49 3.32 -0.94
N PHE A 93 0.79 3.51 0.33
CA PHE A 93 1.54 4.67 0.80
C PHE A 93 2.89 4.23 1.36
N SER A 94 3.91 5.06 1.15
CA SER A 94 5.27 4.74 1.63
C SER A 94 5.30 4.48 3.13
N GLN A 95 4.49 5.20 3.90
CA GLN A 95 4.42 5.04 5.34
C GLN A 95 3.84 3.68 5.75
N PHE A 96 2.96 3.12 4.92
CA PHE A 96 2.39 1.79 5.16
C PHE A 96 3.33 0.70 4.65
N ALA A 97 4.04 0.96 3.56
CA ALA A 97 4.90 -0.02 2.93
C ALA A 97 6.15 -0.35 3.76
N GLY A 98 6.65 0.62 4.53
CA GLY A 98 7.90 0.45 5.27
C GLY A 98 8.01 -0.85 6.05
N PRO A 99 7.08 -1.15 6.97
CA PRO A 99 7.16 -2.40 7.73
C PRO A 99 7.11 -3.66 6.86
N LEU A 100 6.40 -3.60 5.73
CA LEU A 100 6.28 -4.73 4.81
C LEU A 100 7.53 -4.91 3.95
N MET A 101 8.17 -3.80 3.57
CA MET A 101 9.40 -3.87 2.78
C MET A 101 10.51 -4.59 3.54
N LYS A 102 10.60 -4.39 4.83
CA LYS A 102 11.55 -5.11 5.66
C LYS A 102 11.37 -6.62 5.53
N LYS A 103 10.13 -7.08 5.55
CA LYS A 103 9.81 -8.52 5.46
C LYS A 103 10.06 -9.09 4.06
N LEU A 104 10.06 -8.23 3.05
CA LEU A 104 10.28 -8.64 1.65
C LEU A 104 11.72 -8.46 1.17
N GLY A 105 12.62 -8.00 2.04
CA GLY A 105 14.02 -7.81 1.67
C GLY A 105 14.30 -6.50 0.97
N TYR A 106 13.52 -5.48 1.23
CA TYR A 106 13.69 -4.12 0.71
C TYR A 106 13.72 -4.05 -0.82
N PRO A 107 12.68 -4.56 -1.50
CA PRO A 107 12.61 -4.40 -2.96
C PRO A 107 12.36 -2.94 -3.33
N THR A 108 12.69 -2.60 -4.58
CA THR A 108 12.39 -1.27 -5.12
C THR A 108 10.88 -1.10 -5.27
N ILE A 109 10.36 -0.01 -4.75
CA ILE A 109 8.93 0.26 -4.81
C ILE A 109 8.66 1.71 -5.19
N PHE A 110 7.66 1.89 -6.05
CA PHE A 110 7.09 3.21 -6.36
C PHE A 110 5.66 3.21 -5.86
N CYS A 111 5.34 4.18 -5.02
CA CYS A 111 4.02 4.26 -4.40
C CYS A 111 3.69 5.71 -4.05
N ASN A 112 2.51 5.90 -3.47
CA ASN A 112 2.04 7.21 -3.04
C ASN A 112 2.56 7.57 -1.65
N SER A 113 2.24 8.75 -1.17
CA SER A 113 2.64 9.21 0.16
C SER A 113 1.45 9.77 0.92
N LEU A 114 1.46 9.59 2.23
CA LEU A 114 0.49 10.26 3.10
C LEU A 114 1.05 11.60 3.56
N GLU A 115 0.15 12.54 3.81
CA GLU A 115 0.49 13.77 4.51
C GLU A 115 0.21 13.55 5.98
N VAL A 116 1.24 13.73 6.80
CA VAL A 116 1.18 13.42 8.22
C VAL A 116 1.62 14.64 9.03
N ALA A 117 0.79 15.04 9.98
CA ALA A 117 1.10 16.14 10.87
C ALA A 117 2.17 15.74 11.90
N ASP A 118 2.74 16.74 12.57
CA ASP A 118 3.79 16.51 13.56
C ASP A 118 3.37 15.58 14.70
N ASN A 119 2.07 15.56 15.03
CA ASN A 119 1.52 14.70 16.08
C ASN A 119 1.19 13.29 15.57
N GLY A 120 1.47 12.98 14.29
CA GLY A 120 1.19 11.67 13.72
C GLY A 120 -0.19 11.53 13.08
N GLU A 121 -1.01 12.57 13.13
CA GLU A 121 -2.33 12.53 12.51
C GLU A 121 -2.21 12.55 10.99
N ILE A 122 -2.98 11.69 10.31
CA ILE A 122 -3.00 11.66 8.86
C ILE A 122 -3.96 12.75 8.38
N THR A 123 -3.41 13.72 7.66
CA THR A 123 -4.16 14.90 7.22
C THR A 123 -4.52 14.88 5.74
N GLY A 124 -3.89 14.04 4.95
CA GLY A 124 -4.15 13.97 3.53
C GLY A 124 -3.27 12.95 2.84
N PHE A 125 -3.19 13.02 1.53
CA PHE A 125 -2.40 12.08 0.76
C PHE A 125 -1.94 12.73 -0.55
N LYS A 126 -0.90 12.14 -1.13
CA LYS A 126 -0.28 12.61 -2.35
C LYS A 126 -0.14 11.44 -3.32
N ILE A 127 -0.76 11.56 -4.48
CA ILE A 127 -0.66 10.54 -5.51
C ILE A 127 0.53 10.87 -6.40
N CYS A 128 1.48 9.94 -6.51
CA CYS A 128 2.72 10.15 -7.24
C CYS A 128 2.77 9.43 -8.58
N LEU A 129 1.95 8.41 -8.77
CA LEU A 129 2.11 7.50 -9.90
C LEU A 129 0.99 7.56 -10.93
N LEU A 130 -0.26 7.49 -10.47
CA LEU A 130 -1.36 7.17 -11.37
C LEU A 130 -1.78 8.31 -12.27
N TYR A 131 -1.53 9.53 -11.88
CA TYR A 131 -1.92 10.67 -12.67
C TYR A 131 -1.09 10.83 -13.94
N THR A 132 0.11 10.25 -13.97
CA THR A 132 0.99 10.35 -15.13
C THR A 132 0.66 9.34 -16.21
N SER A 133 -0.16 8.36 -15.88
CA SER A 133 -0.53 7.31 -16.83
C SER A 133 -2.04 7.10 -16.77
N PRO A 134 -2.76 7.50 -17.81
CA PRO A 134 -4.21 7.34 -17.84
C PRO A 134 -4.65 5.89 -17.89
N SER A 135 -3.76 4.96 -18.21
CA SER A 135 -4.08 3.54 -18.21
C SER A 135 -2.85 2.71 -17.86
N PRO A 136 -3.03 1.51 -17.30
CA PRO A 136 -1.91 0.61 -17.01
C PRO A 136 -1.08 0.24 -18.23
N ARG A 137 -1.65 0.31 -19.41
CA ARG A 137 -0.90 0.01 -20.64
C ARG A 137 0.18 1.03 -20.93
N ASP A 138 -0.06 2.29 -20.61
CA ASP A 138 0.95 3.33 -20.82
C ASP A 138 2.15 3.12 -19.92
N MET A 139 1.93 2.66 -18.71
CA MET A 139 2.99 2.34 -17.79
C MET A 139 3.89 1.21 -18.30
N ARG A 140 3.31 0.24 -18.98
CA ARG A 140 4.08 -0.90 -19.50
C ARG A 140 4.92 -0.57 -20.71
N ARG A 141 4.65 0.52 -21.38
CA ARG A 141 5.38 0.93 -22.57
C ARG A 141 6.60 1.79 -22.29
N SER A 142 6.67 2.31 -21.12
CA SER A 142 7.78 3.21 -20.75
C SER A 142 9.04 2.46 -20.28
#